data_6caf7e1f44e3e61e14f50ab9e56641e6
#
_entry.id   6caf7e1f44e3e61e14f50ab9e56641e6
#
_cell.length_a   1.000
_cell.length_b   1.000
_cell.length_c   1.000
_cell.angle_alpha   90.00
_cell.angle_beta   90.00
_cell.angle_gamma   90.00
#
_symmetry.space_group_name_H-M   'P 1'
#
loop_
_entity.id
_entity.type
_entity.pdbx_description
1 polymer ?
#
loop_
_entity_poly.entity_id
_entity_poly.type
_entity_poly.pdbx_seq_one_letter_code
_entity_poly.pdbx_strand_id
1 'polypeptide(L)'
;MGRKQWAAVGLVVVTAAALSALVAYRLGRRRASSLVPSTGASNGTGGCVDFHQAALHTGENGCVTGRVLRVFTSRSGNTFLDFCRDYRQCPFSTVIFASDRSRFGNLSALEGRRIAVLGEIVSYGGRAEIVIHDPKQIRLAH
;
A
#
# COMPACT_ATOMS: atom_id res chain seq x y z
N MET A 1 -32.13 -2.19 63.29
CA MET A 1 -31.30 -2.67 62.18
C MET A 1 -30.20 -1.68 61.92
N GLY A 2 -28.98 -2.07 62.20
CA GLY A 2 -27.81 -1.18 62.20
C GLY A 2 -27.25 -0.88 60.81
N ARG A 3 -26.74 0.33 60.64
CA ARG A 3 -26.12 0.86 59.39
C ARG A 3 -25.07 -0.08 58.76
N LYS A 4 -24.54 -1.03 59.54
CA LYS A 4 -23.52 -2.00 59.10
C LYS A 4 -24.07 -3.11 58.14
N GLN A 5 -25.35 -3.43 58.20
CA GLN A 5 -25.93 -4.48 57.35
C GLN A 5 -26.19 -4.00 55.91
N TRP A 6 -26.44 -2.73 55.73
CA TRP A 6 -26.66 -2.17 54.38
C TRP A 6 -25.38 -2.09 53.55
N ALA A 7 -24.23 -1.90 54.18
CA ALA A 7 -22.94 -1.85 53.50
C ALA A 7 -22.53 -3.22 52.90
N ALA A 8 -22.89 -4.32 53.60
CA ALA A 8 -22.58 -5.66 53.14
C ALA A 8 -23.43 -6.09 51.93
N VAL A 9 -24.70 -5.69 51.92
CA VAL A 9 -25.60 -6.00 50.80
C VAL A 9 -25.20 -5.22 49.52
N GLY A 10 -24.80 -3.96 49.68
CA GLY A 10 -24.33 -3.14 48.56
C GLY A 10 -23.07 -3.69 47.89
N LEU A 11 -22.14 -4.20 48.69
CA LEU A 11 -20.88 -4.74 48.17
C LEU A 11 -21.09 -6.03 47.36
N VAL A 12 -21.99 -6.90 47.81
CA VAL A 12 -22.30 -8.16 47.09
C VAL A 12 -22.96 -7.89 45.74
N VAL A 13 -23.86 -6.90 45.67
CA VAL A 13 -24.55 -6.56 44.41
C VAL A 13 -23.57 -5.97 43.39
N VAL A 14 -22.63 -5.10 43.81
CA VAL A 14 -21.65 -4.49 42.93
C VAL A 14 -20.66 -5.53 42.37
N THR A 15 -20.24 -6.48 43.20
CA THR A 15 -19.32 -7.56 42.75
C THR A 15 -19.99 -8.51 41.76
N ALA A 16 -21.27 -8.83 41.95
CA ALA A 16 -22.03 -9.68 41.00
C ALA A 16 -22.21 -8.99 39.63
N ALA A 17 -22.49 -7.70 39.62
CA ALA A 17 -22.64 -6.91 38.39
C ALA A 17 -21.31 -6.80 37.64
N ALA A 18 -20.18 -6.61 38.34
CA ALA A 18 -18.86 -6.52 37.72
C ALA A 18 -18.42 -7.85 37.09
N LEU A 19 -18.70 -8.97 37.73
CA LEU A 19 -18.41 -10.30 37.17
C LEU A 19 -19.25 -10.61 35.93
N SER A 20 -20.51 -10.22 35.91
CA SER A 20 -21.39 -10.42 34.75
C SER A 20 -20.91 -9.61 33.54
N ALA A 21 -20.46 -8.37 33.75
CA ALA A 21 -19.92 -7.52 32.67
C ALA A 21 -18.62 -8.07 32.10
N LEU A 22 -17.74 -8.64 32.94
CA LEU A 22 -16.48 -9.24 32.51
C LEU A 22 -16.71 -10.52 31.66
N VAL A 23 -17.69 -11.34 32.01
CA VAL A 23 -18.02 -12.54 31.22
C VAL A 23 -18.62 -12.17 29.87
N ALA A 24 -19.51 -11.19 29.82
CA ALA A 24 -20.08 -10.69 28.56
C ALA A 24 -19.02 -10.06 27.66
N TYR A 25 -18.07 -9.31 28.23
CA TYR A 25 -16.95 -8.70 27.49
C TYR A 25 -16.00 -9.74 26.89
N ARG A 26 -15.73 -10.84 27.61
CA ARG A 26 -14.87 -11.93 27.08
C ARG A 26 -15.57 -12.78 26.03
N LEU A 27 -16.88 -12.98 26.11
CA LEU A 27 -17.65 -13.71 25.11
C LEU A 27 -17.85 -12.89 23.83
N GLY A 28 -17.99 -11.56 23.94
CA GLY A 28 -18.09 -10.66 22.79
C GLY A 28 -16.81 -10.59 21.95
N ARG A 29 -15.63 -10.75 22.57
CA ARG A 29 -14.33 -10.73 21.84
C ARG A 29 -14.05 -11.98 21.00
N ARG A 30 -14.73 -13.10 21.27
CA ARG A 30 -14.50 -14.35 20.52
C ARG A 30 -15.30 -14.44 19.21
N ARG A 31 -16.18 -13.50 18.91
CA ARG A 31 -16.97 -13.50 17.67
C ARG A 31 -16.51 -12.54 16.58
N ALA A 32 -15.41 -11.83 16.78
CA ALA A 32 -14.80 -10.98 15.75
C ALA A 32 -13.67 -11.69 14.98
N SER A 33 -13.59 -13.02 15.05
CA SER A 33 -12.78 -13.83 14.12
C SER A 33 -13.68 -14.41 13.03
N SER A 34 -14.52 -13.59 12.43
CA SER A 34 -15.11 -13.91 11.14
C SER A 34 -14.08 -13.54 10.10
N LEU A 35 -13.39 -14.58 9.60
CA LEU A 35 -13.20 -14.87 8.18
C LEU A 35 -13.27 -13.59 7.33
N VAL A 36 -12.23 -12.77 7.40
CA VAL A 36 -11.81 -12.05 6.23
C VAL A 36 -11.16 -13.13 5.36
N PRO A 37 -11.73 -13.51 4.22
CA PRO A 37 -10.96 -14.25 3.27
C PRO A 37 -9.77 -13.37 2.92
N SER A 38 -8.59 -13.72 3.35
CA SER A 38 -7.33 -13.25 2.78
C SER A 38 -7.29 -13.80 1.35
N THR A 39 -8.14 -13.22 0.52
CA THR A 39 -8.07 -13.40 -0.91
C THR A 39 -6.98 -12.46 -1.37
N GLY A 40 -5.82 -13.00 -1.58
CA GLY A 40 -4.81 -12.28 -2.31
C GLY A 40 -3.39 -12.40 -1.81
N ALA A 41 -2.94 -13.58 -1.34
CA ALA A 41 -1.62 -13.99 -1.76
C ALA A 41 -1.73 -14.34 -3.24
N SER A 42 -1.69 -13.36 -4.12
CA SER A 42 -1.46 -13.60 -5.54
C SER A 42 -0.02 -14.06 -5.70
N ASN A 43 0.18 -15.37 -5.49
CA ASN A 43 1.34 -16.07 -6.01
C ASN A 43 1.40 -15.79 -7.52
N GLY A 44 2.33 -14.93 -7.89
CA GLY A 44 2.99 -14.71 -9.14
C GLY A 44 2.50 -15.41 -10.43
N THR A 45 1.34 -15.07 -10.91
CA THR A 45 0.96 -15.06 -12.32
C THR A 45 -0.15 -14.01 -12.55
N GLY A 46 -0.29 -13.06 -11.67
CA GLY A 46 -1.12 -11.90 -11.85
C GLY A 46 -0.45 -10.94 -12.83
N GLY A 47 -1.14 -10.62 -13.92
CA GLY A 47 -0.69 -9.60 -14.86
C GLY A 47 -0.45 -8.26 -14.13
N CYS A 48 0.42 -7.41 -14.69
CA CYS A 48 0.64 -6.08 -14.15
C CYS A 48 -0.65 -5.27 -14.20
N VAL A 49 -0.90 -4.45 -13.18
CA VAL A 49 -2.01 -3.49 -13.17
C VAL A 49 -1.69 -2.33 -14.08
N ASP A 50 -2.70 -1.76 -14.73
CA ASP A 50 -2.54 -0.53 -15.51
C ASP A 50 -2.21 0.65 -14.59
N PHE A 51 -1.38 1.58 -15.05
CA PHE A 51 -0.91 2.70 -14.24
C PHE A 51 -2.05 3.60 -13.72
N HIS A 52 -3.21 3.63 -14.37
CA HIS A 52 -4.38 4.35 -13.87
C HIS A 52 -4.98 3.72 -12.60
N GLN A 53 -4.73 2.44 -12.38
CA GLN A 53 -5.23 1.68 -11.23
C GLN A 53 -4.18 1.52 -10.12
N ALA A 54 -2.96 1.98 -10.33
CA ALA A 54 -1.85 1.80 -9.38
C ALA A 54 -2.17 2.31 -7.96
N ALA A 55 -2.95 3.39 -7.84
CA ALA A 55 -3.33 3.96 -6.56
C ALA A 55 -4.16 3.01 -5.68
N LEU A 56 -4.87 2.05 -6.28
CA LEU A 56 -5.66 1.04 -5.56
C LEU A 56 -4.77 -0.02 -4.90
N HIS A 57 -3.50 -0.09 -5.27
CA HIS A 57 -2.51 -1.07 -4.83
C HIS A 57 -1.40 -0.44 -3.98
N THR A 58 -1.63 0.76 -3.45
CA THR A 58 -0.66 1.44 -2.57
C THR A 58 -0.40 0.61 -1.31
N GLY A 59 0.88 0.42 -0.97
CA GLY A 59 1.34 -0.43 0.13
C GLY A 59 1.63 -1.88 -0.28
N GLU A 60 1.41 -2.24 -1.55
CA GLU A 60 1.67 -3.57 -2.08
C GLU A 60 2.98 -3.61 -2.89
N ASN A 61 3.68 -4.74 -2.87
CA ASN A 61 4.69 -5.05 -3.86
C ASN A 61 4.00 -5.60 -5.10
N GLY A 62 4.16 -4.91 -6.23
CA GLY A 62 3.41 -5.24 -7.43
C GLY A 62 4.12 -4.92 -8.73
N CYS A 63 3.37 -4.98 -9.78
CA CYS A 63 3.79 -4.68 -11.14
C CYS A 63 2.80 -3.70 -11.76
N VAL A 64 3.29 -2.55 -12.20
CA VAL A 64 2.49 -1.52 -12.90
C VAL A 64 2.93 -1.42 -14.35
N THR A 65 1.97 -1.41 -15.28
CA THR A 65 2.26 -1.32 -16.72
C THR A 65 1.69 -0.06 -17.33
N GLY A 66 2.39 0.47 -18.31
CA GLY A 66 1.97 1.64 -19.07
C GLY A 66 2.92 1.94 -20.22
N ARG A 67 2.51 2.87 -21.10
CA ARG A 67 3.38 3.40 -22.16
C ARG A 67 4.16 4.59 -21.62
N VAL A 68 5.47 4.57 -21.76
CA VAL A 68 6.32 5.72 -21.41
C VAL A 68 6.15 6.77 -22.52
N LEU A 69 5.68 7.94 -22.16
CA LEU A 69 5.52 9.06 -23.09
C LEU A 69 6.76 9.95 -23.15
N ARG A 70 7.49 10.03 -22.02
CA ARG A 70 8.70 10.84 -21.91
C ARG A 70 9.62 10.28 -20.83
N VAL A 71 10.92 10.40 -21.04
CA VAL A 71 11.96 10.21 -20.04
C VAL A 71 12.54 11.57 -19.69
N PHE A 72 12.42 12.00 -18.45
CA PHE A 72 12.85 13.31 -18.00
C PHE A 72 13.85 13.21 -16.86
N THR A 73 14.98 13.91 -16.98
CA THR A 73 15.96 14.03 -15.88
C THR A 73 15.94 15.45 -15.34
N SER A 74 15.69 15.58 -14.04
CA SER A 74 15.68 16.87 -13.35
C SER A 74 17.09 17.45 -13.18
N ARG A 75 17.17 18.71 -12.79
CA ARG A 75 18.47 19.36 -12.47
C ARG A 75 19.21 18.70 -11.31
N SER A 76 18.48 18.03 -10.39
CA SER A 76 19.08 17.25 -9.30
C SER A 76 19.54 15.85 -9.72
N GLY A 77 19.39 15.49 -11.01
CA GLY A 77 19.83 14.20 -11.54
C GLY A 77 18.82 13.07 -11.39
N ASN A 78 17.66 13.30 -10.76
CA ASN A 78 16.60 12.29 -10.67
C ASN A 78 15.93 12.12 -12.03
N THR A 79 15.73 10.87 -12.46
CA THR A 79 15.09 10.54 -13.74
C THR A 79 13.71 9.98 -13.50
N PHE A 80 12.74 10.46 -14.28
CA PHE A 80 11.33 10.07 -14.25
C PHE A 80 10.95 9.43 -15.57
N LEU A 81 10.14 8.37 -15.51
CA LEU A 81 9.48 7.80 -16.67
C LEU A 81 8.02 8.27 -16.61
N ASP A 82 7.66 9.19 -17.47
CA ASP A 82 6.33 9.81 -17.48
C ASP A 82 5.36 8.98 -18.36
N PHE A 83 4.23 8.59 -17.79
CA PHE A 83 3.17 7.83 -18.44
C PHE A 83 2.04 8.72 -18.97
N CYS A 84 1.98 9.97 -18.57
CA CYS A 84 0.98 10.95 -18.98
C CYS A 84 1.65 12.14 -19.70
N ARG A 85 0.87 12.85 -20.54
CA ARG A 85 1.33 14.10 -21.17
C ARG A 85 1.60 15.19 -20.13
N ASP A 86 0.67 15.32 -19.16
CA ASP A 86 0.86 16.18 -18.01
C ASP A 86 1.15 15.32 -16.78
N TYR A 87 2.43 15.30 -16.38
CA TYR A 87 2.90 14.54 -15.22
C TYR A 87 2.23 14.98 -13.91
N ARG A 88 1.75 16.24 -13.82
CA ARG A 88 1.10 16.76 -12.61
C ARG A 88 -0.26 16.14 -12.35
N GLN A 89 -0.94 15.72 -13.40
CA GLN A 89 -2.27 15.09 -13.35
C GLN A 89 -2.18 13.57 -13.49
N CYS A 90 -0.98 13.02 -13.59
CA CYS A 90 -0.78 11.59 -13.74
C CYS A 90 -1.05 10.88 -12.41
N PRO A 91 -1.87 9.82 -12.37
CA PRO A 91 -2.17 9.09 -11.14
C PRO A 91 -1.00 8.23 -10.65
N PHE A 92 0.01 8.04 -11.51
CA PHE A 92 1.18 7.22 -11.22
C PHE A 92 2.46 7.91 -11.66
N SER A 93 3.52 7.76 -10.88
CA SER A 93 4.86 8.22 -11.23
C SER A 93 5.90 7.15 -10.96
N THR A 94 7.07 7.31 -11.60
CA THR A 94 8.26 6.53 -11.27
C THR A 94 9.43 7.46 -11.11
N VAL A 95 10.35 7.11 -10.22
CA VAL A 95 11.58 7.87 -10.01
C VAL A 95 12.78 6.92 -9.92
N ILE A 96 13.86 7.31 -10.59
CA ILE A 96 15.20 6.75 -10.43
C ILE A 96 16.03 7.87 -9.83
N PHE A 97 16.46 7.71 -8.59
CA PHE A 97 17.29 8.72 -7.93
C PHE A 97 18.66 8.86 -8.61
N ALA A 98 19.25 10.04 -8.50
CA ALA A 98 20.58 10.34 -9.07
C ALA A 98 21.66 9.34 -8.60
N SER A 99 21.56 8.87 -7.35
CA SER A 99 22.46 7.85 -6.77
C SER A 99 22.41 6.50 -7.50
N ASP A 100 21.29 6.15 -8.07
CA ASP A 100 21.07 4.88 -8.77
C ASP A 100 21.24 5.01 -10.29
N ARG A 101 21.26 6.23 -10.81
CA ARG A 101 21.23 6.52 -12.26
C ARG A 101 22.34 5.81 -13.05
N SER A 102 23.53 5.66 -12.47
CA SER A 102 24.69 5.02 -13.11
C SER A 102 24.48 3.53 -13.38
N ARG A 103 23.52 2.89 -12.71
CA ARG A 103 23.16 1.48 -12.94
C ARG A 103 22.37 1.26 -14.22
N PHE A 104 21.78 2.34 -14.75
CA PHE A 104 20.90 2.30 -15.92
C PHE A 104 21.63 2.80 -17.16
N GLY A 105 21.46 2.09 -18.27
CA GLY A 105 21.95 2.53 -19.57
C GLY A 105 21.10 3.68 -20.15
N ASN A 106 20.86 3.61 -21.46
CA ASN A 106 20.06 4.61 -22.16
C ASN A 106 18.56 4.43 -21.88
N LEU A 107 18.05 5.19 -20.92
CA LEU A 107 16.62 5.17 -20.58
C LEU A 107 15.73 5.84 -21.65
N SER A 108 16.28 6.76 -22.47
CA SER A 108 15.49 7.41 -23.54
C SER A 108 14.99 6.39 -24.57
N ALA A 109 15.63 5.22 -24.67
CA ALA A 109 15.16 4.13 -25.53
C ALA A 109 13.80 3.55 -25.07
N LEU A 110 13.34 3.88 -23.86
CA LEU A 110 12.02 3.47 -23.35
C LEU A 110 10.88 4.37 -23.83
N GLU A 111 11.17 5.57 -24.36
CA GLU A 111 10.14 6.46 -24.88
C GLU A 111 9.33 5.77 -25.99
N GLY A 112 8.01 5.91 -25.90
CA GLY A 112 7.07 5.25 -26.80
C GLY A 112 6.84 3.76 -26.53
N ARG A 113 7.65 3.14 -25.64
CA ARG A 113 7.54 1.71 -25.35
C ARG A 113 6.53 1.48 -24.21
N ARG A 114 5.83 0.34 -24.30
CA ARG A 114 5.08 -0.18 -23.16
C ARG A 114 6.03 -0.92 -22.23
N ILE A 115 6.00 -0.61 -20.96
CA ILE A 115 6.85 -1.24 -19.94
C ILE A 115 6.01 -1.75 -18.77
N ALA A 116 6.59 -2.65 -18.01
CA ALA A 116 6.15 -3.08 -16.71
C ALA A 116 7.21 -2.66 -15.69
N VAL A 117 6.78 -2.01 -14.62
CA VAL A 117 7.64 -1.58 -13.51
C VAL A 117 7.27 -2.37 -12.27
N LEU A 118 8.26 -3.04 -11.68
CA LEU A 118 8.10 -3.87 -10.49
C LEU A 118 8.64 -3.14 -9.26
N GLY A 119 7.92 -3.23 -8.15
CA GLY A 119 8.38 -2.68 -6.87
C GLY A 119 7.23 -2.43 -5.91
N GLU A 120 7.57 -1.84 -4.78
CA GLU A 120 6.58 -1.37 -3.83
C GLU A 120 5.89 -0.13 -4.40
N ILE A 121 4.56 -0.17 -4.39
CA ILE A 121 3.72 0.95 -4.81
C ILE A 121 3.48 1.81 -3.57
N VAL A 122 4.11 2.96 -3.50
CA VAL A 122 3.98 3.89 -2.37
C VAL A 122 3.08 5.07 -2.74
N SER A 123 2.59 5.80 -1.74
CA SER A 123 1.90 7.07 -1.96
C SER A 123 2.89 8.22 -1.80
N TYR A 124 3.07 9.01 -2.85
CA TYR A 124 3.90 10.21 -2.81
C TYR A 124 3.19 11.39 -3.51
N GLY A 125 3.08 12.51 -2.79
CA GLY A 125 2.42 13.71 -3.34
C GLY A 125 0.98 13.49 -3.79
N GLY A 126 0.24 12.56 -3.16
CA GLY A 126 -1.16 12.25 -3.47
C GLY A 126 -1.36 11.32 -4.67
N ARG A 127 -0.31 10.68 -5.18
CA ARG A 127 -0.36 9.70 -6.27
C ARG A 127 0.44 8.44 -5.94
N ALA A 128 0.20 7.38 -6.68
CA ALA A 128 1.00 6.17 -6.58
C ALA A 128 2.38 6.40 -7.22
N GLU A 129 3.42 5.84 -6.62
CA GLU A 129 4.78 5.93 -7.12
C GLU A 129 5.54 4.61 -6.90
N ILE A 130 6.41 4.25 -7.82
CA ILE A 130 7.42 3.21 -7.63
C ILE A 130 8.80 3.85 -7.76
N VAL A 131 9.64 3.66 -6.72
CA VAL A 131 11.06 4.01 -6.77
C VAL A 131 11.82 2.86 -7.44
N ILE A 132 12.57 3.19 -8.47
CA ILE A 132 13.32 2.22 -9.26
C ILE A 132 14.80 2.32 -8.90
N HIS A 133 15.34 1.27 -8.29
CA HIS A 133 16.73 1.18 -7.84
C HIS A 133 17.59 0.28 -8.73
N ASP A 134 16.97 -0.64 -9.46
CA ASP A 134 17.65 -1.65 -10.27
C ASP A 134 17.01 -1.77 -11.66
N PRO A 135 17.78 -1.88 -12.74
CA PRO A 135 17.24 -2.09 -14.09
C PRO A 135 16.31 -3.29 -14.23
N LYS A 136 16.47 -4.32 -13.40
CA LYS A 136 15.60 -5.51 -13.40
C LYS A 136 14.15 -5.22 -13.01
N GLN A 137 13.89 -4.06 -12.37
CA GLN A 137 12.54 -3.61 -12.07
C GLN A 137 11.79 -3.13 -13.32
N ILE A 138 12.48 -2.90 -14.44
CA ILE A 138 11.87 -2.46 -15.69
C ILE A 138 11.90 -3.63 -16.69
N ARG A 139 10.73 -3.96 -17.26
CA ARG A 139 10.59 -4.96 -18.31
C ARG A 139 9.80 -4.38 -19.47
N LEU A 140 10.18 -4.73 -20.70
CA LEU A 140 9.34 -4.42 -21.87
C LEU A 140 8.06 -5.27 -21.78
N ALA A 141 6.90 -4.63 -21.99
CA ALA A 141 5.61 -5.29 -22.06
C ALA A 141 5.12 -5.25 -23.53
N HIS A 142 4.47 -6.31 -23.93
CA HIS A 142 3.87 -6.44 -25.27
C HIS A 142 2.41 -6.02 -25.27
#